data_2456b970c9d54164ecae0fb0a32431e8
#
_entry.id   2456b970c9d54164ecae0fb0a32431e8
#
_cell.length_a   1.000
_cell.length_b   1.000
_cell.length_c   1.000
_cell.angle_alpha   90.00
_cell.angle_beta   90.00
_cell.angle_gamma   90.00
#
_symmetry.space_group_name_H-M   'P 1'
#
loop_
_entity.id
_entity.type
_entity.pdbx_description
1 polymer ?
#
loop_
_entity_poly.entity_id
_entity_poly.type
_entity_poly.pdbx_seq_one_letter_code
_entity_poly.pdbx_strand_id
1 'polypeptide(L)'
;MKAYYEARAPEYDDWWLGTGRFAERDRPGWDDERDALIDAIAALPPARTLDVACGTGYLTRHLPGDVTGLDQSASMLELASSRVPAAAFVESDALRLPFQDGTFDRVFTSHFYGHLEDPERSRFLDEVRRVAPELVVVDSALRPDVQPVELQERILNDGSRWHVYKRYFEPGELLGELGGGETIFAGHWFVAVRSAP
;
A
#
# COMPACT_ATOMS: atom_id res chain seq x y z
N MET A 1 -14.29 1.62 -6.08
CA MET A 1 -13.29 1.98 -5.04
C MET A 1 -12.91 3.46 -5.04
N LYS A 2 -12.76 4.16 -6.21
CA LYS A 2 -12.35 5.58 -6.28
C LYS A 2 -13.16 6.48 -5.34
N ALA A 3 -14.51 6.46 -5.43
CA ALA A 3 -15.37 7.33 -4.61
C ALA A 3 -15.17 7.14 -3.10
N TYR A 4 -14.87 5.93 -2.64
CA TYR A 4 -14.54 5.64 -1.25
C TYR A 4 -13.24 6.35 -0.82
N TYR A 5 -12.18 6.27 -1.63
CA TYR A 5 -10.90 6.88 -1.29
C TYR A 5 -10.94 8.41 -1.41
N GLU A 6 -11.73 8.96 -2.35
CA GLU A 6 -12.00 10.41 -2.39
C GLU A 6 -12.65 10.90 -1.09
N ALA A 7 -13.68 10.22 -0.61
CA ALA A 7 -14.36 10.58 0.63
C ALA A 7 -13.47 10.37 1.87
N ARG A 8 -12.61 9.35 1.84
CA ARG A 8 -11.75 8.98 2.96
C ARG A 8 -10.48 9.82 3.10
N ALA A 9 -10.05 10.52 2.05
CA ALA A 9 -8.77 11.22 2.03
C ALA A 9 -8.51 12.10 3.27
N PRO A 10 -9.47 12.90 3.78
CA PRO A 10 -9.24 13.77 4.94
C PRO A 10 -8.95 13.03 6.25
N GLU A 11 -9.37 11.76 6.37
CA GLU A 11 -9.25 10.95 7.58
C GLU A 11 -8.37 9.69 7.37
N TYR A 12 -7.72 9.59 6.22
CA TYR A 12 -7.00 8.36 5.86
C TYR A 12 -5.87 8.04 6.83
N ASP A 13 -5.13 9.06 7.24
CA ASP A 13 -3.96 8.90 8.11
C ASP A 13 -4.31 8.60 9.56
N ASP A 14 -5.56 8.82 9.99
CA ASP A 14 -6.04 8.45 11.33
C ASP A 14 -5.77 6.99 11.65
N TRP A 15 -5.82 6.12 10.63
CA TRP A 15 -5.53 4.71 10.78
C TRP A 15 -4.05 4.46 11.15
N TRP A 16 -3.12 5.16 10.50
CA TRP A 16 -1.69 5.07 10.80
C TRP A 16 -1.36 5.64 12.17
N LEU A 17 -1.96 6.79 12.50
CA LEU A 17 -1.64 7.59 13.67
C LEU A 17 -2.41 7.15 14.94
N GLY A 18 -3.41 6.27 14.81
CA GLY A 18 -4.25 5.91 15.93
C GLY A 18 -5.11 7.07 16.44
N THR A 19 -5.53 7.96 15.53
CA THR A 19 -6.38 9.12 15.84
C THR A 19 -7.81 8.94 15.33
N GLY A 20 -8.68 9.92 15.52
CA GLY A 20 -10.05 9.88 15.04
C GLY A 20 -10.80 8.63 15.51
N ARG A 21 -11.42 7.92 14.58
CA ARG A 21 -12.15 6.66 14.86
C ARG A 21 -11.27 5.49 15.31
N PHE A 22 -9.96 5.64 15.23
CA PHE A 22 -8.98 4.61 15.61
C PHE A 22 -8.35 4.86 16.99
N ALA A 23 -8.66 6.01 17.64
CA ALA A 23 -8.06 6.40 18.92
C ALA A 23 -8.35 5.43 20.08
N GLU A 24 -9.53 4.79 20.07
CA GLU A 24 -9.95 3.85 21.12
C GLU A 24 -9.69 2.37 20.75
N ARG A 25 -9.07 2.10 19.59
CA ARG A 25 -8.77 0.72 19.21
C ARG A 25 -7.58 0.20 20.00
N ASP A 26 -7.78 -0.94 20.66
CA ASP A 26 -6.67 -1.67 21.28
C ASP A 26 -5.77 -2.26 20.19
N ARG A 27 -4.56 -1.72 20.09
CA ARG A 27 -3.55 -2.14 19.09
C ARG A 27 -2.18 -2.22 19.77
N PRO A 28 -1.94 -3.22 20.60
CA PRO A 28 -0.68 -3.36 21.34
C PRO A 28 0.50 -3.47 20.38
N GLY A 29 1.54 -2.66 20.62
CA GLY A 29 2.76 -2.63 19.81
C GLY A 29 2.62 -1.98 18.42
N TRP A 30 1.47 -1.37 18.10
CA TRP A 30 1.22 -0.76 16.79
C TRP A 30 2.25 0.30 16.41
N ASP A 31 2.54 1.24 17.31
CA ASP A 31 3.45 2.33 17.01
C ASP A 31 4.88 1.86 16.81
N ASP A 32 5.36 0.94 17.67
CA ASP A 32 6.68 0.34 17.55
C ASP A 32 6.82 -0.44 16.23
N GLU A 33 5.78 -1.19 15.87
CA GLU A 33 5.79 -2.01 14.67
C GLU A 33 5.66 -1.16 13.39
N ARG A 34 4.85 -0.09 13.42
CA ARG A 34 4.78 0.90 12.34
C ARG A 34 6.14 1.55 12.10
N ASP A 35 6.82 1.98 13.17
CA ASP A 35 8.11 2.64 13.07
C ASP A 35 9.19 1.67 12.57
N ALA A 36 9.19 0.41 13.02
CA ALA A 36 10.08 -0.62 12.50
C ALA A 36 9.81 -0.97 11.01
N LEU A 37 8.54 -0.97 10.57
CA LEU A 37 8.19 -1.10 9.16
C LEU A 37 8.73 0.06 8.34
N ILE A 38 8.59 1.29 8.84
CA ILE A 38 9.13 2.50 8.19
C ILE A 38 10.65 2.40 8.05
N ASP A 39 11.35 1.97 9.09
CA ASP A 39 12.80 1.77 9.04
C ASP A 39 13.19 0.72 8.00
N ALA A 40 12.45 -0.39 7.91
CA ALA A 40 12.68 -1.42 6.91
C ALA A 40 12.48 -0.90 5.47
N ILE A 41 11.46 -0.06 5.24
CA ILE A 41 11.22 0.60 3.95
C ILE A 41 12.34 1.59 3.61
N ALA A 42 12.75 2.41 4.57
CA ALA A 42 13.82 3.40 4.39
C ALA A 42 15.20 2.75 4.15
N ALA A 43 15.39 1.51 4.60
CA ALA A 43 16.61 0.74 4.38
C ALA A 43 16.68 0.07 2.98
N LEU A 44 15.63 0.14 2.17
CA LEU A 44 15.66 -0.35 0.79
C LEU A 44 16.75 0.38 -0.01
N PRO A 45 17.43 -0.28 -0.95
CA PRO A 45 18.35 0.41 -1.86
C PRO A 45 17.64 1.54 -2.63
N PRO A 46 18.29 2.71 -2.83
CA PRO A 46 17.73 3.76 -3.68
C PRO A 46 17.42 3.25 -5.09
N ALA A 47 16.26 3.63 -5.62
CA ALA A 47 15.80 3.18 -6.94
C ALA A 47 14.87 4.22 -7.58
N ARG A 48 14.63 4.09 -8.90
CA ARG A 48 13.49 4.75 -9.55
C ARG A 48 12.24 3.94 -9.21
N THR A 49 11.48 4.40 -8.22
CA THR A 49 10.34 3.66 -7.66
C THR A 49 9.02 4.25 -8.11
N LEU A 50 8.12 3.40 -8.61
CA LEU A 50 6.70 3.71 -8.78
C LEU A 50 5.94 3.24 -7.54
N ASP A 51 5.38 4.16 -6.75
CA ASP A 51 4.49 3.85 -5.63
C ASP A 51 3.05 3.81 -6.13
N VAL A 52 2.51 2.60 -6.30
CA VAL A 52 1.16 2.38 -6.84
C VAL A 52 0.13 2.33 -5.72
N ALA A 53 -0.94 3.10 -5.88
CA ALA A 53 -1.95 3.39 -4.86
C ALA A 53 -1.29 4.06 -3.63
N CYS A 54 -0.51 5.11 -3.89
CA CYS A 54 0.31 5.80 -2.90
C CYS A 54 -0.51 6.53 -1.81
N GLY A 55 -1.83 6.67 -2.00
CA GLY A 55 -2.74 7.33 -1.07
C GLY A 55 -2.27 8.74 -0.73
N THR A 56 -2.22 9.07 0.57
CA THR A 56 -1.76 10.35 1.09
C THR A 56 -0.24 10.55 1.07
N GLY A 57 0.53 9.61 0.52
CA GLY A 57 1.99 9.63 0.55
C GLY A 57 2.59 9.29 1.92
N TYR A 58 1.82 8.64 2.81
CA TYR A 58 2.29 8.34 4.17
C TYR A 58 3.55 7.48 4.19
N LEU A 59 3.62 6.41 3.41
CA LEU A 59 4.83 5.60 3.27
C LEU A 59 5.75 6.08 2.13
N THR A 60 5.20 6.72 1.09
CA THR A 60 5.96 7.27 -0.04
C THR A 60 7.13 8.14 0.39
N ARG A 61 6.94 8.98 1.43
CA ARG A 61 7.97 9.89 1.96
C ARG A 61 9.21 9.19 2.53
N HIS A 62 9.12 7.89 2.79
CA HIS A 62 10.20 7.08 3.36
C HIS A 62 10.93 6.24 2.31
N LEU A 63 10.43 6.21 1.07
CA LEU A 63 11.06 5.48 -0.03
C LEU A 63 12.35 6.20 -0.47
N PRO A 64 13.48 5.49 -0.55
CA PRO A 64 14.73 6.07 -1.01
C PRO A 64 14.82 6.13 -2.54
N GLY A 65 15.46 7.19 -3.06
CA GLY A 65 15.70 7.41 -4.50
C GLY A 65 14.63 8.30 -5.15
N ASP A 66 14.44 8.11 -6.45
CA ASP A 66 13.49 8.91 -7.24
C ASP A 66 12.10 8.24 -7.21
N VAL A 67 11.11 8.94 -6.69
CA VAL A 67 9.77 8.37 -6.49
C VAL A 67 8.74 9.04 -7.39
N THR A 68 7.93 8.22 -8.04
CA THR A 68 6.68 8.63 -8.69
C THR A 68 5.52 7.95 -7.96
N GLY A 69 4.60 8.73 -7.39
CA GLY A 69 3.37 8.22 -6.79
C GLY A 69 2.23 8.15 -7.81
N LEU A 70 1.43 7.09 -7.74
CA LEU A 70 0.23 6.94 -8.55
C LEU A 70 -0.94 6.57 -7.65
N ASP A 71 -2.05 7.26 -7.82
CA ASP A 71 -3.33 6.93 -7.18
C ASP A 71 -4.49 7.31 -8.12
N GLN A 72 -5.65 6.68 -7.93
CA GLN A 72 -6.85 7.01 -8.68
C GLN A 72 -7.64 8.19 -8.07
N SER A 73 -7.31 8.59 -6.84
CA SER A 73 -7.98 9.64 -6.08
C SER A 73 -7.21 10.96 -6.17
N ALA A 74 -7.82 11.98 -6.75
CA ALA A 74 -7.24 13.31 -6.81
C ALA A 74 -7.04 13.90 -5.41
N SER A 75 -7.98 13.66 -4.48
CA SER A 75 -7.89 14.13 -3.10
C SER A 75 -6.72 13.51 -2.34
N MET A 76 -6.42 12.22 -2.59
CA MET A 76 -5.23 11.56 -2.04
C MET A 76 -3.96 12.19 -2.60
N LEU A 77 -3.89 12.40 -3.92
CA LEU A 77 -2.71 12.97 -4.57
C LEU A 77 -2.43 14.42 -4.16
N GLU A 78 -3.44 15.21 -3.85
CA GLU A 78 -3.26 16.56 -3.28
C GLU A 78 -2.51 16.50 -1.95
N LEU A 79 -2.93 15.60 -1.05
CA LEU A 79 -2.25 15.37 0.23
C LEU A 79 -0.83 14.82 0.04
N ALA A 80 -0.66 13.85 -0.85
CA ALA A 80 0.63 13.26 -1.16
C ALA A 80 1.62 14.29 -1.73
N SER A 81 1.18 15.14 -2.67
CA SER A 81 2.00 16.19 -3.26
C SER A 81 2.45 17.23 -2.23
N SER A 82 1.58 17.57 -1.28
CA SER A 82 1.92 18.45 -0.16
C SER A 82 2.94 17.82 0.78
N ARG A 83 2.84 16.51 1.00
CA ARG A 83 3.70 15.76 1.92
C ARG A 83 5.07 15.44 1.34
N VAL A 84 5.14 15.12 0.05
CA VAL A 84 6.37 14.68 -0.65
C VAL A 84 6.60 15.56 -1.88
N PRO A 85 6.94 16.84 -1.71
CA PRO A 85 7.03 17.79 -2.84
C PRO A 85 8.18 17.45 -3.81
N ALA A 86 9.10 16.57 -3.45
CA ALA A 86 10.17 16.09 -4.31
C ALA A 86 9.74 14.96 -5.26
N ALA A 87 8.60 14.30 -5.00
CA ALA A 87 8.09 13.24 -5.84
C ALA A 87 7.17 13.78 -6.96
N ALA A 88 7.09 13.05 -8.08
CA ALA A 88 6.08 13.26 -9.09
C ALA A 88 4.81 12.48 -8.73
N PHE A 89 3.62 13.00 -9.12
CA PHE A 89 2.35 12.31 -8.86
C PHE A 89 1.49 12.24 -10.13
N VAL A 90 0.85 11.09 -10.33
CA VAL A 90 0.01 10.80 -11.51
C VAL A 90 -1.33 10.22 -11.09
N GLU A 91 -2.42 10.84 -11.50
CA GLU A 91 -3.76 10.25 -11.34
C GLU A 91 -3.99 9.20 -12.42
N SER A 92 -4.08 7.92 -12.02
CA SER A 92 -4.34 6.83 -12.96
C SER A 92 -4.85 5.56 -12.25
N ASP A 93 -5.28 4.59 -13.07
CA ASP A 93 -5.69 3.27 -12.62
C ASP A 93 -4.46 2.36 -12.44
N ALA A 94 -4.35 1.74 -11.26
CA ALA A 94 -3.31 0.78 -10.92
C ALA A 94 -3.33 -0.49 -11.79
N LEU A 95 -4.48 -0.82 -12.39
CA LEU A 95 -4.65 -1.98 -13.28
C LEU A 95 -4.35 -1.65 -14.75
N ARG A 96 -3.92 -0.42 -15.03
CA ARG A 96 -3.50 0.05 -16.35
C ARG A 96 -2.52 1.21 -16.20
N LEU A 97 -1.26 0.89 -15.95
CA LEU A 97 -0.21 1.86 -15.68
C LEU A 97 0.15 2.67 -16.94
N PRO A 98 0.16 4.03 -16.88
CA PRO A 98 0.38 4.90 -18.03
C PRO A 98 1.86 5.09 -18.34
N PHE A 99 2.69 4.06 -18.14
CA PHE A 99 4.13 4.10 -18.31
C PHE A 99 4.60 3.08 -19.35
N GLN A 100 5.74 3.34 -19.97
CA GLN A 100 6.37 2.40 -20.89
C GLN A 100 7.02 1.23 -20.13
N ASP A 101 7.26 0.14 -20.84
CA ASP A 101 7.93 -1.04 -20.31
C ASP A 101 9.31 -0.68 -19.75
N GLY A 102 9.65 -1.21 -18.57
CA GLY A 102 10.95 -0.99 -17.93
C GLY A 102 11.24 0.44 -17.51
N THR A 103 10.22 1.28 -17.30
CA THR A 103 10.41 2.68 -16.87
C THR A 103 11.01 2.78 -15.48
N PHE A 104 10.68 1.86 -14.58
CA PHE A 104 11.10 1.86 -13.18
C PHE A 104 12.03 0.70 -12.86
N ASP A 105 12.78 0.85 -11.76
CA ASP A 105 13.60 -0.22 -11.20
C ASP A 105 12.79 -1.03 -10.18
N ARG A 106 11.79 -0.37 -9.55
CA ARG A 106 10.93 -0.94 -8.52
C ARG A 106 9.50 -0.43 -8.64
N VAL A 107 8.52 -1.32 -8.43
CA VAL A 107 7.18 -0.95 -7.99
C VAL A 107 7.09 -1.18 -6.49
N PHE A 108 6.52 -0.22 -5.78
CA PHE A 108 6.13 -0.32 -4.38
C PHE A 108 4.60 -0.18 -4.29
N THR A 109 3.98 -0.88 -3.37
CA THR A 109 2.56 -0.68 -3.05
C THR A 109 2.29 -1.01 -1.59
N SER A 110 1.40 -0.26 -0.95
CA SER A 110 1.05 -0.48 0.44
C SER A 110 -0.46 -0.49 0.65
N HIS A 111 -0.96 -1.52 1.39
CA HIS A 111 -2.37 -1.68 1.74
C HIS A 111 -3.33 -1.55 0.55
N PHE A 112 -2.87 -1.99 -0.61
CA PHE A 112 -3.63 -2.01 -1.85
C PHE A 112 -3.79 -3.43 -2.39
N TYR A 113 -2.72 -4.25 -2.37
CA TYR A 113 -2.72 -5.60 -2.93
C TYR A 113 -3.79 -6.49 -2.28
N GLY A 114 -3.99 -6.36 -0.98
CA GLY A 114 -5.05 -7.05 -0.24
C GLY A 114 -6.47 -6.57 -0.53
N HIS A 115 -6.65 -5.50 -1.31
CA HIS A 115 -7.97 -5.03 -1.76
C HIS A 115 -8.33 -5.50 -3.17
N LEU A 116 -7.42 -6.19 -3.85
CA LEU A 116 -7.66 -6.74 -5.18
C LEU A 116 -8.24 -8.15 -5.08
N GLU A 117 -9.30 -8.42 -5.83
CA GLU A 117 -9.78 -9.78 -6.08
C GLU A 117 -8.89 -10.47 -7.14
N ASP A 118 -8.99 -11.81 -7.27
CA ASP A 118 -8.07 -12.59 -8.09
C ASP A 118 -7.88 -12.08 -9.53
N PRO A 119 -8.92 -11.70 -10.29
CA PRO A 119 -8.72 -11.18 -11.65
C PRO A 119 -7.96 -9.85 -11.67
N GLU A 120 -8.17 -9.00 -10.65
CA GLU A 120 -7.51 -7.70 -10.53
C GLU A 120 -6.05 -7.88 -10.11
N ARG A 121 -5.76 -8.81 -9.16
CA ARG A 121 -4.38 -9.15 -8.78
C ARG A 121 -3.56 -9.61 -9.95
N SER A 122 -4.10 -10.50 -10.78
CA SER A 122 -3.39 -10.98 -11.97
C SER A 122 -3.04 -9.83 -12.92
N ARG A 123 -4.00 -8.94 -13.19
CA ARG A 123 -3.77 -7.75 -14.03
C ARG A 123 -2.74 -6.80 -13.44
N PHE A 124 -2.82 -6.56 -12.13
CA PHE A 124 -1.86 -5.73 -11.42
C PHE A 124 -0.44 -6.30 -11.55
N LEU A 125 -0.25 -7.60 -11.31
CA LEU A 125 1.05 -8.26 -11.43
C LEU A 125 1.59 -8.22 -12.87
N ASP A 126 0.73 -8.35 -13.89
CA ASP A 126 1.14 -8.22 -15.28
C ASP A 126 1.64 -6.80 -15.61
N GLU A 127 0.93 -5.76 -15.14
CA GLU A 127 1.35 -4.37 -15.29
C GLU A 127 2.64 -4.09 -14.53
N VAL A 128 2.79 -4.59 -13.30
CA VAL A 128 4.03 -4.46 -12.52
C VAL A 128 5.21 -5.06 -13.28
N ARG A 129 5.11 -6.32 -13.73
CA ARG A 129 6.19 -7.01 -14.48
C ARG A 129 6.58 -6.29 -15.76
N ARG A 130 5.62 -5.60 -16.38
CA ARG A 130 5.87 -4.80 -17.57
C ARG A 130 6.71 -3.56 -17.28
N VAL A 131 6.45 -2.86 -16.18
CA VAL A 131 7.07 -1.56 -15.90
C VAL A 131 8.32 -1.64 -15.04
N ALA A 132 8.50 -2.71 -14.24
CA ALA A 132 9.65 -2.86 -13.35
C ALA A 132 9.99 -4.35 -13.08
N PRO A 133 11.27 -4.68 -12.83
CA PRO A 133 11.69 -6.03 -12.47
C PRO A 133 11.41 -6.38 -11.00
N GLU A 134 11.31 -5.41 -10.10
CA GLU A 134 11.15 -5.62 -8.66
C GLU A 134 9.78 -5.11 -8.18
N LEU A 135 9.12 -5.88 -7.32
CA LEU A 135 7.90 -5.48 -6.61
C LEU A 135 8.10 -5.60 -5.10
N VAL A 136 7.79 -4.52 -4.40
CA VAL A 136 7.68 -4.51 -2.94
C VAL A 136 6.21 -4.34 -2.56
N VAL A 137 5.68 -5.28 -1.79
CA VAL A 137 4.31 -5.23 -1.27
C VAL A 137 4.36 -5.11 0.25
N VAL A 138 3.71 -4.09 0.77
CA VAL A 138 3.39 -3.93 2.18
C VAL A 138 1.90 -4.14 2.36
N ASP A 139 1.48 -5.04 3.26
CA ASP A 139 0.05 -5.20 3.55
C ASP A 139 -0.17 -5.66 5.00
N SER A 140 -1.43 -5.90 5.35
CA SER A 140 -1.81 -6.35 6.68
C SER A 140 -1.46 -7.82 6.89
N ALA A 141 -0.79 -8.12 8.00
CA ALA A 141 -0.48 -9.48 8.41
C ALA A 141 -1.76 -10.26 8.76
N LEU A 142 -1.79 -11.55 8.45
CA LEU A 142 -2.80 -12.47 8.93
C LEU A 142 -2.58 -12.71 10.42
N ARG A 143 -3.63 -12.51 11.22
CA ARG A 143 -3.62 -12.64 12.67
C ARG A 143 -4.73 -13.61 13.13
N PRO A 144 -4.62 -14.17 14.32
CA PRO A 144 -5.65 -15.09 14.86
C PRO A 144 -7.05 -14.45 15.03
N ASP A 145 -7.13 -13.13 15.14
CA ASP A 145 -8.37 -12.36 15.36
C ASP A 145 -9.06 -11.89 14.06
N VAL A 146 -8.50 -12.22 12.90
CA VAL A 146 -9.07 -11.85 11.58
C VAL A 146 -9.27 -13.07 10.69
N GLN A 147 -10.23 -13.00 9.77
CA GLN A 147 -10.35 -13.99 8.72
C GLN A 147 -9.36 -13.68 7.59
N PRO A 148 -8.82 -14.69 6.87
CA PRO A 148 -7.91 -14.46 5.75
C PRO A 148 -8.48 -13.52 4.69
N VAL A 149 -9.78 -13.57 4.48
CA VAL A 149 -10.53 -12.72 3.55
C VAL A 149 -11.81 -12.23 4.22
N GLU A 150 -12.08 -10.94 4.10
CA GLU A 150 -13.27 -10.30 4.67
C GLU A 150 -13.86 -9.28 3.69
N LEU A 151 -15.17 -9.11 3.73
CA LEU A 151 -15.84 -7.92 3.20
C LEU A 151 -16.12 -6.98 4.38
N GLN A 152 -15.25 -6.01 4.59
CA GLN A 152 -15.32 -5.11 5.74
C GLN A 152 -16.29 -3.97 5.51
N GLU A 153 -17.21 -3.73 6.45
CA GLU A 153 -17.92 -2.46 6.51
C GLU A 153 -16.99 -1.38 7.10
N ARG A 154 -16.85 -0.28 6.39
CA ARG A 154 -16.11 0.90 6.82
C ARG A 154 -17.02 2.11 6.88
N ILE A 155 -17.00 2.79 8.02
CA ILE A 155 -17.81 3.98 8.27
C ILE A 155 -16.85 5.17 8.33
N LEU A 156 -17.09 6.20 7.51
CA LEU A 156 -16.30 7.43 7.50
C LEU A 156 -16.82 8.44 8.55
N ASN A 157 -16.09 9.51 8.77
CA ASN A 157 -16.45 10.56 9.73
C ASN A 157 -17.75 11.28 9.36
N ASP A 158 -18.11 11.34 8.09
CA ASP A 158 -19.38 11.86 7.58
C ASP A 158 -20.57 10.90 7.78
N GLY A 159 -20.32 9.70 8.32
CA GLY A 159 -21.32 8.66 8.56
C GLY A 159 -21.59 7.76 7.35
N SER A 160 -20.98 8.01 6.21
CA SER A 160 -21.13 7.15 5.03
C SER A 160 -20.58 5.73 5.28
N ARG A 161 -21.22 4.72 4.68
CA ARG A 161 -20.90 3.30 4.88
C ARG A 161 -20.44 2.69 3.56
N TRP A 162 -19.33 1.96 3.62
CA TRP A 162 -18.67 1.36 2.48
C TRP A 162 -18.31 -0.09 2.76
N HIS A 163 -18.43 -0.96 1.77
CA HIS A 163 -17.95 -2.33 1.87
C HIS A 163 -16.67 -2.47 1.07
N VAL A 164 -15.63 -2.93 1.74
CA VAL A 164 -14.28 -3.02 1.17
C VAL A 164 -13.78 -4.46 1.31
N TYR A 165 -13.47 -5.10 0.18
CA TYR A 165 -12.78 -6.38 0.17
C TYR A 165 -11.41 -6.22 0.83
N LYS A 166 -11.06 -7.11 1.74
CA LYS A 166 -9.78 -7.12 2.43
C LYS A 166 -9.27 -8.54 2.56
N ARG A 167 -8.01 -8.72 2.21
CA ARG A 167 -7.24 -9.94 2.46
C ARG A 167 -6.07 -9.62 3.37
N TYR A 168 -5.71 -10.58 4.22
CA TYR A 168 -4.57 -10.57 5.12
C TYR A 168 -3.59 -11.64 4.68
N PHE A 169 -2.31 -11.48 4.97
CA PHE A 169 -1.26 -12.32 4.40
C PHE A 169 -0.32 -12.89 5.45
N GLU A 170 0.04 -14.17 5.25
CA GLU A 170 1.26 -14.75 5.78
C GLU A 170 2.42 -14.39 4.81
N PRO A 171 3.63 -14.06 5.32
CA PRO A 171 4.75 -13.66 4.45
C PRO A 171 5.08 -14.69 3.36
N GLY A 172 5.08 -15.98 3.71
CA GLY A 172 5.39 -17.06 2.78
C GLY A 172 4.34 -17.24 1.67
N GLU A 173 3.05 -17.03 1.98
CA GLU A 173 1.98 -17.06 1.00
C GLU A 173 2.12 -15.90 0.01
N LEU A 174 2.34 -14.68 0.53
CA LEU A 174 2.52 -13.49 -0.30
C LEU A 174 3.74 -13.63 -1.21
N LEU A 175 4.88 -14.13 -0.70
CA LEU A 175 6.06 -14.42 -1.52
C LEU A 175 5.77 -15.44 -2.61
N GLY A 176 5.00 -16.50 -2.30
CA GLY A 176 4.59 -17.49 -3.29
C GLY A 176 3.79 -16.90 -4.45
N GLU A 177 2.90 -15.94 -4.17
CA GLU A 177 2.12 -15.22 -5.21
C GLU A 177 3.00 -14.32 -6.09
N LEU A 178 4.06 -13.74 -5.52
CA LEU A 178 4.99 -12.89 -6.26
C LEU A 178 6.03 -13.68 -7.07
N GLY A 179 6.08 -15.00 -6.93
CA GLY A 179 7.05 -15.86 -7.63
C GLY A 179 8.36 -16.05 -6.88
N GLY A 180 8.42 -15.71 -5.60
CA GLY A 180 9.60 -15.80 -4.73
C GLY A 180 10.18 -14.44 -4.35
N GLY A 181 11.28 -14.46 -3.60
CA GLY A 181 11.93 -13.25 -3.10
C GLY A 181 12.30 -13.33 -1.63
N GLU A 182 12.20 -12.23 -0.91
CA GLU A 182 12.52 -12.17 0.52
C GLU A 182 11.46 -11.43 1.34
N THR A 183 11.34 -11.81 2.60
CA THR A 183 10.56 -11.05 3.59
C THR A 183 11.45 -9.95 4.15
N ILE A 184 11.06 -8.68 3.97
CA ILE A 184 11.77 -7.53 4.51
C ILE A 184 11.22 -7.09 5.87
N PHE A 185 9.94 -7.42 6.15
CA PHE A 185 9.32 -7.19 7.44
C PHE A 185 8.21 -8.22 7.69
N ALA A 186 8.14 -8.74 8.93
CA ALA A 186 7.05 -9.59 9.38
C ALA A 186 6.75 -9.30 10.85
N GLY A 187 5.61 -8.69 11.10
CA GLY A 187 5.12 -8.33 12.41
C GLY A 187 3.72 -8.87 12.67
N HIS A 188 3.14 -8.44 13.80
CA HIS A 188 1.77 -8.78 14.15
C HIS A 188 0.76 -8.05 13.26
N TRP A 189 1.05 -6.78 12.89
CA TRP A 189 0.14 -5.91 12.15
C TRP A 189 0.44 -5.86 10.66
N PHE A 190 1.74 -5.94 10.31
CA PHE A 190 2.22 -5.71 8.96
C PHE A 190 3.09 -6.84 8.44
N VAL A 191 3.03 -7.04 7.15
CA VAL A 191 3.96 -7.85 6.38
C VAL A 191 4.50 -7.00 5.23
N ALA A 192 5.79 -7.12 4.95
CA ALA A 192 6.40 -6.55 3.76
C ALA A 192 7.32 -7.58 3.10
N VAL A 193 7.14 -7.76 1.80
CA VAL A 193 7.92 -8.68 1.00
C VAL A 193 8.46 -7.98 -0.25
N ARG A 194 9.61 -8.45 -0.73
CA ARG A 194 10.22 -8.01 -1.98
C ARG A 194 10.35 -9.19 -2.92
N SER A 195 9.81 -9.09 -4.14
CA SER A 195 9.97 -10.12 -5.15
C SER A 195 11.44 -10.27 -5.56
N ALA A 196 11.82 -11.45 -6.02
CA ALA A 196 13.06 -11.60 -6.76
C ALA A 196 12.98 -10.82 -8.08
N PRO A 197 14.12 -10.26 -8.56
CA PRO A 197 14.18 -9.62 -9.86
C PRO A 197 13.90 -10.57 -11.02
#